data_da3b45950b0e0c28246e2f83bded5e3c
#
_entry.id   da3b45950b0e0c28246e2f83bded5e3c
#
_cell.length_a   1.000
_cell.length_b   1.000
_cell.length_c   1.000
_cell.angle_alpha   90.00
_cell.angle_beta   90.00
_cell.angle_gamma   90.00
#
_symmetry.space_group_name_H-M   'P 1'
#
loop_
_entity.id
_entity.type
_entity.pdbx_description
1 polymer ?
#
loop_
_entity_poly.entity_id
_entity_poly.type
_entity_poly.pdbx_seq_one_letter_code
_entity_poly.pdbx_strand_id
1 'polypeptide(L)'
;SSAASDVYKRQGRLDVPSNPVIPFIEGDGIGPDIWRASVRVFDAAVEKAYGGARKIFWTELLAGQKAFDKTGSWLPQETLDAFREYLVGIKGPLTTPIGGGIRSLNVALRQELDLYVCQRPVRYFSGVDSPVKRPDLVDMVIFRENTEDIYAGIEFERGSDGVEKLKAFLKAEFPEKFAKVRFPESCGIGIKPVSQEGTARLVKSAIEYAIAQGRKSVTLVHKGNIMKFTEGAFRDWGYKVAKEEFGAEEIDGGPW
;
A
#
# COMPACT_ATOMS: atom_id res chain seq x y z
N SER A 1 18.10 -32.93 -8.44
CA SER A 1 18.10 -31.61 -7.82
C SER A 1 17.13 -30.73 -8.61
N SER A 2 16.00 -30.35 -8.00
CA SER A 2 15.09 -29.40 -8.63
C SER A 2 15.76 -28.02 -8.63
N ALA A 3 15.94 -27.44 -9.82
CA ALA A 3 16.49 -26.11 -9.96
C ALA A 3 15.55 -25.05 -9.35
N ALA A 4 16.10 -23.94 -8.88
CA ALA A 4 15.32 -22.75 -8.51
C ALA A 4 14.58 -22.22 -9.74
N SER A 5 13.37 -21.71 -9.57
CA SER A 5 12.54 -21.17 -10.64
C SER A 5 11.76 -19.96 -10.18
N ASP A 6 11.40 -19.10 -11.12
CA ASP A 6 10.64 -17.90 -10.85
C ASP A 6 9.16 -18.21 -10.58
N VAL A 7 8.52 -17.37 -9.77
CA VAL A 7 7.07 -17.33 -9.65
C VAL A 7 6.52 -16.62 -10.86
N TYR A 8 5.48 -17.16 -11.50
CA TYR A 8 4.86 -16.53 -12.64
C TYR A 8 3.33 -16.54 -12.58
N LYS A 9 2.70 -15.69 -13.39
CA LYS A 9 1.24 -15.62 -13.49
C LYS A 9 0.73 -16.47 -14.65
N ARG A 10 -0.22 -17.35 -14.35
CA ARG A 10 -0.95 -18.09 -15.36
C ARG A 10 -2.44 -17.83 -15.19
N GLN A 11 -3.12 -17.32 -16.20
CA GLN A 11 -4.56 -17.00 -16.16
C GLN A 11 -4.99 -16.20 -14.93
N GLY A 12 -4.18 -15.21 -14.53
CA GLY A 12 -4.45 -14.35 -13.37
C GLY A 12 -4.12 -14.95 -11.99
N ARG A 13 -3.68 -16.21 -11.92
CA ARG A 13 -3.23 -16.85 -10.68
C ARG A 13 -1.72 -16.97 -10.64
N LEU A 14 -1.16 -16.90 -9.42
CA LEU A 14 0.25 -17.19 -9.21
C LEU A 14 0.48 -18.69 -9.35
N ASP A 15 1.47 -19.06 -10.16
CA ASP A 15 2.00 -20.43 -10.22
C ASP A 15 3.33 -20.42 -9.48
N VAL A 16 3.35 -21.07 -8.31
CA VAL A 16 4.50 -21.07 -7.41
C VAL A 16 5.23 -22.39 -7.52
N PRO A 17 6.46 -22.42 -8.04
CA PRO A 17 7.25 -23.63 -8.19
C PRO A 17 7.63 -24.21 -6.81
N SER A 18 8.11 -25.47 -6.79
CA SER A 18 8.56 -26.10 -5.55
C SER A 18 9.78 -25.42 -4.93
N ASN A 19 10.59 -24.76 -5.74
CA ASN A 19 11.78 -24.04 -5.32
C ASN A 19 11.76 -22.61 -5.90
N PRO A 20 10.88 -21.73 -5.36
CA PRO A 20 10.76 -20.37 -5.87
C PRO A 20 11.99 -19.54 -5.56
N VAL A 21 12.37 -18.65 -6.48
CA VAL A 21 13.24 -17.52 -6.20
C VAL A 21 12.39 -16.39 -5.65
N ILE A 22 12.71 -15.92 -4.45
CA ILE A 22 12.03 -14.78 -3.81
C ILE A 22 13.04 -13.68 -3.54
N PRO A 23 12.91 -12.52 -4.21
CA PRO A 23 13.77 -11.38 -3.94
C PRO A 23 13.46 -10.74 -2.59
N PHE A 24 14.49 -10.17 -1.98
CA PHE A 24 14.35 -9.41 -0.74
C PHE A 24 15.21 -8.14 -0.75
N ILE A 25 14.76 -7.15 -0.02
CA ILE A 25 15.51 -5.96 0.35
C ILE A 25 15.70 -6.01 1.87
N GLU A 26 16.94 -6.04 2.36
CA GLU A 26 17.21 -5.99 3.80
C GLU A 26 16.65 -4.72 4.44
N GLY A 27 16.83 -3.59 3.76
CA GLY A 27 16.43 -2.29 4.24
C GLY A 27 17.48 -1.59 5.08
N ASP A 28 17.07 -0.49 5.70
CA ASP A 28 17.93 0.39 6.48
C ASP A 28 17.73 0.18 7.98
N GLY A 29 18.66 0.71 8.79
CA GLY A 29 18.58 0.69 10.25
C GLY A 29 18.48 -0.72 10.82
N ILE A 30 17.34 -1.07 11.42
CA ILE A 30 17.07 -2.39 12.01
C ILE A 30 16.77 -3.48 10.94
N GLY A 31 16.70 -3.11 9.68
CA GLY A 31 16.35 -4.01 8.57
C GLY A 31 17.22 -5.27 8.49
N PRO A 32 18.55 -5.18 8.48
CA PRO A 32 19.43 -6.33 8.44
C PRO A 32 19.26 -7.30 9.63
N ASP A 33 18.99 -6.78 10.83
CA ASP A 33 18.73 -7.61 12.01
C ASP A 33 17.42 -8.36 11.91
N ILE A 34 16.36 -7.67 11.47
CA ILE A 34 15.06 -8.28 11.23
C ILE A 34 15.16 -9.34 10.12
N TRP A 35 15.85 -9.03 9.03
CA TRP A 35 15.99 -9.97 7.92
C TRP A 35 16.74 -11.24 8.35
N ARG A 36 17.86 -11.10 9.05
CA ARG A 36 18.66 -12.23 9.56
C ARG A 36 17.84 -13.16 10.47
N ALA A 37 16.96 -12.61 11.30
CA ALA A 37 16.05 -13.39 12.11
C ALA A 37 14.94 -14.05 11.27
N SER A 38 14.33 -13.26 10.35
CA SER A 38 13.19 -13.69 9.56
C SER A 38 13.52 -14.81 8.59
N VAL A 39 14.64 -14.75 7.89
CA VAL A 39 15.04 -15.79 6.92
C VAL A 39 15.21 -17.15 7.59
N ARG A 40 15.75 -17.20 8.82
CA ARG A 40 15.86 -18.43 9.59
C ARG A 40 14.50 -19.03 9.93
N VAL A 41 13.52 -18.17 10.27
CA VAL A 41 12.15 -18.60 10.56
C VAL A 41 11.47 -19.12 9.30
N PHE A 42 11.60 -18.41 8.17
CA PHE A 42 11.01 -18.84 6.91
C PHE A 42 11.59 -20.17 6.43
N ASP A 43 12.89 -20.33 6.45
CA ASP A 43 13.55 -21.57 6.04
C ASP A 43 13.13 -22.75 6.93
N ALA A 44 13.11 -22.54 8.24
CA ALA A 44 12.68 -23.57 9.19
C ALA A 44 11.18 -23.92 9.02
N ALA A 45 10.33 -22.95 8.74
CA ALA A 45 8.91 -23.17 8.49
C ALA A 45 8.67 -23.99 7.20
N VAL A 46 9.39 -23.65 6.12
CA VAL A 46 9.33 -24.39 4.86
C VAL A 46 9.85 -25.82 5.04
N GLU A 47 10.99 -25.99 5.70
CA GLU A 47 11.53 -27.32 6.01
C GLU A 47 10.53 -28.17 6.81
N LYS A 48 9.94 -27.60 7.86
CA LYS A 48 8.94 -28.28 8.69
C LYS A 48 7.67 -28.63 7.90
N ALA A 49 7.21 -27.74 7.03
CA ALA A 49 5.97 -27.94 6.28
C ALA A 49 6.11 -28.96 5.15
N TYR A 50 7.28 -29.06 4.55
CA TYR A 50 7.51 -29.85 3.33
C TYR A 50 8.57 -30.95 3.47
N GLY A 51 9.17 -31.14 4.64
CA GLY A 51 10.15 -32.21 4.90
C GLY A 51 11.33 -32.21 3.94
N GLY A 52 11.83 -31.02 3.55
CA GLY A 52 12.92 -30.87 2.61
C GLY A 52 12.54 -30.99 1.12
N ALA A 53 11.28 -31.28 0.79
CA ALA A 53 10.82 -31.40 -0.59
C ALA A 53 10.75 -30.05 -1.33
N ARG A 54 10.72 -28.93 -0.59
CA ARG A 54 10.66 -27.57 -1.12
C ARG A 54 11.66 -26.67 -0.40
N LYS A 55 12.16 -25.65 -1.13
CA LYS A 55 13.11 -24.68 -0.57
C LYS A 55 12.91 -23.32 -1.25
N ILE A 56 12.98 -22.22 -0.50
CA ILE A 56 13.03 -20.86 -1.06
C ILE A 56 14.48 -20.53 -1.37
N PHE A 57 14.70 -19.96 -2.56
CA PHE A 57 15.98 -19.37 -2.95
C PHE A 57 15.87 -17.85 -2.84
N TRP A 58 16.63 -17.29 -1.93
CA TRP A 58 16.63 -15.86 -1.65
C TRP A 58 17.59 -15.12 -2.56
N THR A 59 17.14 -14.01 -3.17
CA THR A 59 18.00 -13.10 -3.94
C THR A 59 17.90 -11.68 -3.42
N GLU A 60 19.03 -11.07 -3.13
CA GLU A 60 19.05 -9.71 -2.60
C GLU A 60 18.88 -8.68 -3.70
N LEU A 61 17.95 -7.73 -3.51
CA LEU A 61 17.80 -6.53 -4.31
C LEU A 61 18.22 -5.31 -3.48
N LEU A 62 18.74 -4.30 -4.16
CA LEU A 62 19.26 -3.09 -3.53
C LEU A 62 18.22 -1.98 -3.49
N ALA A 63 18.00 -1.39 -2.32
CA ALA A 63 17.29 -0.14 -2.12
C ALA A 63 17.75 0.54 -0.83
N GLY A 64 17.50 1.84 -0.69
CA GLY A 64 17.88 2.61 0.48
C GLY A 64 19.38 2.97 0.51
N GLN A 65 19.94 3.11 1.70
CA GLN A 65 21.32 3.54 1.89
C GLN A 65 22.32 2.58 1.22
N LYS A 66 22.12 1.27 1.38
CA LYS A 66 22.98 0.24 0.77
C LYS A 66 23.02 0.33 -0.77
N ALA A 67 21.91 0.69 -1.38
CA ALA A 67 21.85 0.92 -2.83
C ALA A 67 22.63 2.18 -3.21
N PHE A 68 22.40 3.27 -2.50
CA PHE A 68 23.07 4.54 -2.76
C PHE A 68 24.59 4.43 -2.64
N ASP A 69 25.08 3.77 -1.60
CA ASP A 69 26.51 3.56 -1.38
C ASP A 69 27.17 2.74 -2.49
N LYS A 70 26.45 1.81 -3.10
CA LYS A 70 26.95 0.93 -4.15
C LYS A 70 26.78 1.47 -5.57
N THR A 71 25.70 2.20 -5.83
CA THR A 71 25.28 2.54 -7.20
C THR A 71 25.08 4.04 -7.42
N GLY A 72 25.05 4.85 -6.36
CA GLY A 72 24.65 6.27 -6.42
C GLY A 72 23.15 6.49 -6.55
N SER A 73 22.32 5.43 -6.57
CA SER A 73 20.86 5.52 -6.66
C SER A 73 20.21 4.93 -5.41
N TRP A 74 19.26 5.64 -4.84
CA TRP A 74 18.46 5.15 -3.70
C TRP A 74 17.50 4.01 -4.05
N LEU A 75 17.08 3.95 -5.30
CA LEU A 75 16.20 2.91 -5.84
C LEU A 75 16.61 2.63 -7.30
N PRO A 76 17.53 1.69 -7.52
CA PRO A 76 17.96 1.29 -8.86
C PRO A 76 16.82 0.74 -9.70
N GLN A 77 16.85 0.99 -11.01
CA GLN A 77 15.82 0.50 -11.94
C GLN A 77 15.77 -1.03 -11.95
N GLU A 78 16.92 -1.68 -11.84
CA GLU A 78 17.04 -3.14 -11.79
C GLU A 78 16.23 -3.75 -10.63
N THR A 79 16.11 -3.02 -9.51
CA THR A 79 15.28 -3.46 -8.38
C THR A 79 13.79 -3.45 -8.73
N LEU A 80 13.32 -2.42 -9.43
CA LEU A 80 11.93 -2.34 -9.90
C LEU A 80 11.63 -3.41 -10.93
N ASP A 81 12.55 -3.63 -11.87
CA ASP A 81 12.40 -4.62 -12.93
C ASP A 81 12.39 -6.04 -12.36
N ALA A 82 13.26 -6.33 -11.40
CA ALA A 82 13.25 -7.60 -10.70
C ALA A 82 11.94 -7.86 -9.94
N PHE A 83 11.36 -6.86 -9.26
CA PHE A 83 10.06 -7.05 -8.61
C PHE A 83 8.92 -7.29 -9.63
N ARG A 84 8.98 -6.69 -10.82
CA ARG A 84 8.01 -6.97 -11.90
C ARG A 84 8.16 -8.38 -12.45
N GLU A 85 9.39 -8.86 -12.58
CA GLU A 85 9.71 -10.20 -13.05
C GLU A 85 9.31 -11.28 -12.03
N TYR A 86 9.78 -11.15 -10.81
CA TYR A 86 9.54 -12.16 -9.76
C TYR A 86 8.15 -12.13 -9.14
N LEU A 87 7.39 -11.05 -9.30
CA LEU A 87 6.00 -10.86 -8.84
C LEU A 87 5.79 -10.87 -7.31
N VAL A 88 6.70 -11.46 -6.54
CA VAL A 88 6.64 -11.59 -5.09
C VAL A 88 7.98 -11.14 -4.52
N GLY A 89 7.97 -10.40 -3.43
CA GLY A 89 9.21 -10.02 -2.75
C GLY A 89 8.98 -9.58 -1.32
N ILE A 90 10.06 -9.59 -0.54
CA ILE A 90 10.06 -9.15 0.86
C ILE A 90 10.90 -7.88 0.96
N LYS A 91 10.39 -6.87 1.64
CA LYS A 91 11.10 -5.61 1.84
C LYS A 91 11.21 -5.28 3.31
N GLY A 92 12.43 -5.05 3.76
CA GLY A 92 12.74 -4.45 5.05
C GLY A 92 12.40 -2.95 5.10
N PRO A 93 12.56 -2.29 6.25
CA PRO A 93 12.32 -0.86 6.40
C PRO A 93 13.26 -0.05 5.51
N LEU A 94 12.75 1.02 4.90
CA LEU A 94 13.57 1.98 4.14
C LEU A 94 13.44 3.36 4.76
N THR A 95 14.57 3.98 5.03
CA THR A 95 14.67 5.36 5.52
C THR A 95 14.51 6.32 4.34
N THR A 96 13.65 7.31 4.49
CA THR A 96 13.59 8.42 3.55
C THR A 96 14.60 9.48 4.00
N PRO A 97 15.58 9.86 3.17
CA PRO A 97 16.53 10.92 3.52
C PRO A 97 15.80 12.22 3.87
N ILE A 98 16.19 12.84 4.97
CA ILE A 98 15.66 14.14 5.40
C ILE A 98 16.39 15.24 4.62
N GLY A 99 15.64 16.03 3.86
CA GLY A 99 16.19 17.13 3.04
C GLY A 99 16.42 16.73 1.59
N GLY A 100 16.32 17.69 0.69
CA GLY A 100 16.62 17.50 -0.74
C GLY A 100 15.46 17.04 -1.64
N GLY A 101 14.20 17.07 -1.18
CA GLY A 101 13.04 16.80 -2.04
C GLY A 101 12.92 15.35 -2.51
N ILE A 102 13.63 14.41 -1.88
CA ILE A 102 13.54 13.00 -2.23
C ILE A 102 12.21 12.44 -1.74
N ARG A 103 11.39 11.97 -2.69
CA ARG A 103 10.14 11.27 -2.39
C ARG A 103 10.43 9.99 -1.59
N SER A 104 9.54 9.63 -0.66
CA SER A 104 9.65 8.39 0.09
C SER A 104 9.83 7.19 -0.83
N LEU A 105 10.91 6.41 -0.63
CA LEU A 105 11.19 5.20 -1.41
C LEU A 105 10.07 4.18 -1.29
N ASN A 106 9.39 4.14 -0.15
CA ASN A 106 8.22 3.27 0.05
C ASN A 106 7.05 3.69 -0.84
N VAL A 107 6.82 5.00 -1.00
CA VAL A 107 5.78 5.53 -1.89
C VAL A 107 6.16 5.29 -3.36
N ALA A 108 7.42 5.51 -3.72
CA ALA A 108 7.92 5.23 -5.07
C ALA A 108 7.68 3.76 -5.47
N LEU A 109 8.09 2.81 -4.64
CA LEU A 109 7.85 1.38 -4.89
C LEU A 109 6.36 1.05 -5.10
N ARG A 110 5.48 1.63 -4.28
CA ARG A 110 4.03 1.38 -4.37
C ARG A 110 3.43 1.92 -5.67
N GLN A 111 3.87 3.09 -6.09
CA GLN A 111 3.39 3.73 -7.32
C GLN A 111 3.97 3.04 -8.57
N GLU A 112 5.29 2.83 -8.62
CA GLU A 112 5.96 2.24 -9.78
C GLU A 112 5.56 0.79 -10.04
N LEU A 113 5.18 0.05 -9.00
CA LEU A 113 4.72 -1.33 -9.10
C LEU A 113 3.19 -1.47 -9.03
N ASP A 114 2.45 -0.36 -9.02
CA ASP A 114 0.99 -0.32 -8.86
C ASP A 114 0.47 -1.21 -7.72
N LEU A 115 1.10 -1.11 -6.56
CA LEU A 115 0.69 -1.82 -5.36
C LEU A 115 -0.50 -1.11 -4.71
N TYR A 116 -1.67 -1.17 -5.34
CA TYR A 116 -2.84 -0.38 -4.99
C TYR A 116 -3.51 -0.75 -3.66
N VAL A 117 -3.25 -1.94 -3.14
CA VAL A 117 -3.78 -2.40 -1.85
C VAL A 117 -2.67 -2.52 -0.82
N CYS A 118 -2.79 -1.79 0.28
CA CYS A 118 -2.00 -2.03 1.48
C CYS A 118 -2.83 -2.86 2.46
N GLN A 119 -2.67 -4.17 2.41
CA GLN A 119 -3.36 -5.13 3.28
C GLN A 119 -2.59 -5.31 4.60
N ARG A 120 -3.21 -4.96 5.72
CA ARG A 120 -2.59 -5.01 7.07
C ARG A 120 -3.43 -5.84 8.03
N PRO A 121 -3.09 -7.12 8.26
CA PRO A 121 -3.69 -7.90 9.33
C PRO A 121 -3.28 -7.32 10.69
N VAL A 122 -4.27 -7.13 11.55
CA VAL A 122 -4.08 -6.64 12.93
C VAL A 122 -4.82 -7.56 13.86
N ARG A 123 -4.08 -8.36 14.62
CA ARG A 123 -4.62 -9.25 15.65
C ARG A 123 -3.72 -9.29 16.87
N TYR A 124 -4.29 -9.64 18.00
CA TYR A 124 -3.54 -9.84 19.23
C TYR A 124 -2.80 -11.18 19.23
N PHE A 125 -1.60 -11.17 19.75
CA PHE A 125 -0.82 -12.36 20.03
C PHE A 125 -0.65 -12.50 21.55
N SER A 126 -1.06 -13.64 22.10
CA SER A 126 -0.97 -13.90 23.55
C SER A 126 0.47 -13.78 24.04
N GLY A 127 0.63 -13.15 25.21
CA GLY A 127 1.94 -12.91 25.82
C GLY A 127 2.65 -11.62 25.37
N VAL A 128 2.03 -10.83 24.48
CA VAL A 128 2.55 -9.50 24.10
C VAL A 128 1.78 -8.42 24.82
N ASP A 129 2.49 -7.46 25.42
CA ASP A 129 1.86 -6.30 26.04
C ASP A 129 1.09 -5.46 25.01
N SER A 130 -0.09 -4.98 25.42
CA SER A 130 -0.95 -4.16 24.56
C SER A 130 -1.53 -2.98 25.32
N PRO A 131 -1.58 -1.78 24.73
CA PRO A 131 -2.23 -0.62 25.33
C PRO A 131 -3.77 -0.71 25.27
N VAL A 132 -4.32 -1.69 24.55
CA VAL A 132 -5.76 -1.87 24.40
C VAL A 132 -6.30 -2.68 25.59
N LYS A 133 -7.45 -2.28 26.15
CA LYS A 133 -8.06 -2.93 27.33
C LYS A 133 -8.47 -4.39 27.07
N ARG A 134 -8.94 -4.70 25.87
CA ARG A 134 -9.40 -6.02 25.47
C ARG A 134 -8.74 -6.42 24.12
N PRO A 135 -7.41 -6.64 24.14
CA PRO A 135 -6.67 -6.96 22.92
C PRO A 135 -7.11 -8.31 22.31
N ASP A 136 -7.61 -9.22 23.11
CA ASP A 136 -8.19 -10.50 22.71
C ASP A 136 -9.34 -10.38 21.70
N LEU A 137 -10.02 -9.24 21.65
CA LEU A 137 -11.11 -8.95 20.69
C LEU A 137 -10.62 -8.32 19.39
N VAL A 138 -9.32 -8.03 19.26
CA VAL A 138 -8.76 -7.41 18.05
C VAL A 138 -8.37 -8.48 17.05
N ASP A 139 -9.15 -8.59 15.99
CA ASP A 139 -8.85 -9.39 14.80
C ASP A 139 -9.50 -8.72 13.58
N MET A 140 -8.76 -7.82 12.96
CA MET A 140 -9.22 -7.09 11.78
C MET A 140 -8.15 -7.08 10.70
N VAL A 141 -8.56 -6.83 9.45
CA VAL A 141 -7.62 -6.59 8.35
C VAL A 141 -7.96 -5.25 7.73
N ILE A 142 -6.99 -4.35 7.70
CA ILE A 142 -7.15 -3.02 7.12
C ILE A 142 -6.70 -3.06 5.66
N PHE A 143 -7.62 -2.72 4.75
CA PHE A 143 -7.36 -2.47 3.34
C PHE A 143 -7.25 -0.96 3.15
N ARG A 144 -6.08 -0.49 2.79
CA ARG A 144 -5.77 0.94 2.71
C ARG A 144 -5.39 1.31 1.28
N GLU A 145 -5.93 2.44 0.82
CA GLU A 145 -5.51 3.09 -0.43
C GLU A 145 -4.01 3.43 -0.39
N ASN A 146 -3.36 3.27 -1.51
CA ASN A 146 -1.91 3.33 -1.59
C ASN A 146 -1.36 4.13 -2.77
N THR A 147 -2.19 4.44 -3.77
CA THR A 147 -1.77 5.03 -5.06
C THR A 147 -2.46 6.37 -5.37
N GLU A 148 -3.63 6.59 -4.83
CA GLU A 148 -4.41 7.82 -4.94
C GLU A 148 -4.49 8.58 -3.61
N ASP A 149 -5.46 9.46 -3.47
CA ASP A 149 -5.69 10.31 -2.31
C ASP A 149 -4.45 11.18 -2.04
N ILE A 150 -4.09 11.37 -0.79
CA ILE A 150 -2.88 12.10 -0.39
C ILE A 150 -1.58 11.44 -0.89
N TYR A 151 -1.62 10.15 -1.22
CA TYR A 151 -0.45 9.42 -1.73
C TYR A 151 -0.13 9.71 -3.19
N ALA A 152 -1.01 10.39 -3.93
CA ALA A 152 -0.69 10.94 -5.24
C ALA A 152 0.46 11.95 -5.17
N GLY A 153 0.65 12.59 -4.02
CA GLY A 153 1.77 13.51 -3.77
C GLY A 153 1.70 14.78 -4.62
N ILE A 154 0.51 15.22 -5.00
CA ILE A 154 0.31 16.46 -5.76
C ILE A 154 0.23 17.60 -4.76
N GLU A 155 1.35 18.25 -4.50
CA GLU A 155 1.41 19.35 -3.54
C GLU A 155 2.32 20.50 -4.03
N PHE A 156 2.04 21.68 -3.54
CA PHE A 156 2.74 22.91 -3.88
C PHE A 156 3.16 23.62 -2.60
N GLU A 157 4.45 23.86 -2.49
CA GLU A 157 5.05 24.51 -1.33
C GLU A 157 4.62 25.97 -1.22
N ARG A 158 4.44 26.44 0.01
CA ARG A 158 4.20 27.86 0.31
C ARG A 158 5.27 28.74 -0.32
N GLY A 159 4.84 29.78 -1.04
CA GLY A 159 5.72 30.76 -1.68
C GLY A 159 6.39 30.28 -2.97
N SER A 160 6.10 29.06 -3.43
CA SER A 160 6.57 28.60 -4.74
C SER A 160 5.77 29.20 -5.89
N ASP A 161 6.37 29.33 -7.07
CA ASP A 161 5.66 29.77 -8.29
C ASP A 161 4.46 28.86 -8.60
N GLY A 162 4.55 27.58 -8.30
CA GLY A 162 3.47 26.63 -8.51
C GLY A 162 2.25 26.92 -7.66
N VAL A 163 2.42 27.20 -6.36
CA VAL A 163 1.30 27.54 -5.48
C VAL A 163 0.66 28.87 -5.86
N GLU A 164 1.46 29.86 -6.28
CA GLU A 164 0.93 31.18 -6.68
C GLU A 164 0.11 31.09 -7.99
N LYS A 165 0.55 30.29 -8.96
CA LYS A 165 -0.22 29.99 -10.17
C LYS A 165 -1.54 29.27 -9.85
N LEU A 166 -1.49 28.29 -8.96
CA LEU A 166 -2.69 27.55 -8.53
C LEU A 166 -3.68 28.47 -7.79
N LYS A 167 -3.20 29.32 -6.89
CA LYS A 167 -4.02 30.31 -6.20
C LYS A 167 -4.67 31.30 -7.18
N ALA A 168 -3.90 31.81 -8.14
CA ALA A 168 -4.40 32.73 -9.17
C ALA A 168 -5.51 32.05 -9.99
N PHE A 169 -5.30 30.83 -10.44
CA PHE A 169 -6.30 30.03 -11.14
C PHE A 169 -7.57 29.83 -10.29
N LEU A 170 -7.42 29.34 -9.05
CA LEU A 170 -8.57 29.13 -8.16
C LEU A 170 -9.34 30.42 -7.85
N LYS A 171 -8.63 31.55 -7.70
CA LYS A 171 -9.24 32.84 -7.44
C LYS A 171 -10.03 33.36 -8.67
N ALA A 172 -9.51 33.11 -9.87
CA ALA A 172 -10.16 33.54 -11.11
C ALA A 172 -11.37 32.66 -11.47
N GLU A 173 -11.18 31.36 -11.45
CA GLU A 173 -12.18 30.40 -11.94
C GLU A 173 -13.16 29.90 -10.86
N PHE A 174 -12.73 29.88 -9.59
CA PHE A 174 -13.52 29.35 -8.48
C PHE A 174 -13.47 30.28 -7.24
N PRO A 175 -13.86 31.55 -7.35
CA PRO A 175 -13.68 32.54 -6.29
C PRO A 175 -14.38 32.13 -4.96
N GLU A 176 -15.56 31.55 -5.02
CA GLU A 176 -16.27 31.08 -3.82
C GLU A 176 -15.58 29.90 -3.10
N LYS A 177 -14.87 29.05 -3.87
CA LYS A 177 -14.07 27.97 -3.29
C LYS A 177 -12.77 28.52 -2.74
N PHE A 178 -12.12 29.44 -3.46
CA PHE A 178 -10.89 30.07 -3.01
C PHE A 178 -11.10 30.89 -1.72
N ALA A 179 -12.23 31.56 -1.56
CA ALA A 179 -12.59 32.30 -0.34
C ALA A 179 -12.60 31.44 0.93
N LYS A 180 -12.65 30.12 0.81
CA LYS A 180 -12.56 29.19 1.94
C LYS A 180 -11.11 28.96 2.39
N VAL A 181 -10.12 29.38 1.63
CA VAL A 181 -8.71 29.35 2.03
C VAL A 181 -8.48 30.48 3.02
N ARG A 182 -8.42 30.12 4.29
CA ARG A 182 -8.43 31.10 5.39
C ARG A 182 -7.19 32.00 5.44
N PHE A 183 -6.03 31.45 5.08
CA PHE A 183 -4.73 32.15 5.12
C PHE A 183 -3.98 31.95 3.78
N PRO A 184 -4.46 32.55 2.69
CA PRO A 184 -3.92 32.29 1.36
C PRO A 184 -2.45 32.70 1.19
N GLU A 185 -1.98 33.73 1.90
CA GLU A 185 -0.60 34.21 1.78
C GLU A 185 0.44 33.29 2.42
N SER A 186 0.00 32.41 3.33
CA SER A 186 0.92 31.57 4.11
C SER A 186 0.66 30.09 4.02
N CYS A 187 -0.17 29.64 3.06
CA CYS A 187 -0.48 28.21 2.89
C CYS A 187 0.28 27.57 1.72
N GLY A 188 0.63 26.29 1.87
CA GLY A 188 0.80 25.36 0.76
C GLY A 188 -0.54 24.76 0.37
N ILE A 189 -0.64 24.16 -0.83
CA ILE A 189 -1.87 23.53 -1.32
C ILE A 189 -1.55 22.14 -1.84
N GLY A 190 -2.35 21.14 -1.41
CA GLY A 190 -2.33 19.78 -1.95
C GLY A 190 -3.61 19.45 -2.70
N ILE A 191 -3.49 18.63 -3.73
CA ILE A 191 -4.62 18.09 -4.51
C ILE A 191 -4.77 16.62 -4.19
N LYS A 192 -5.99 16.23 -3.84
CA LYS A 192 -6.35 14.88 -3.45
C LYS A 192 -7.31 14.26 -4.48
N PRO A 193 -6.83 13.50 -5.47
CA PRO A 193 -7.69 12.79 -6.40
C PRO A 193 -8.25 11.51 -5.75
N VAL A 194 -9.52 11.20 -6.02
CA VAL A 194 -10.16 9.93 -5.71
C VAL A 194 -10.96 9.51 -6.93
N SER A 195 -10.67 8.35 -7.52
CA SER A 195 -11.32 7.86 -8.73
C SER A 195 -12.28 6.71 -8.45
N GLN A 196 -13.20 6.48 -9.38
CA GLN A 196 -14.09 5.33 -9.34
C GLN A 196 -13.31 4.02 -9.49
N GLU A 197 -12.35 3.99 -10.40
CA GLU A 197 -11.53 2.82 -10.70
C GLU A 197 -10.64 2.44 -9.51
N GLY A 198 -9.96 3.43 -8.90
CA GLY A 198 -9.13 3.22 -7.70
C GLY A 198 -9.95 2.71 -6.54
N THR A 199 -11.14 3.31 -6.32
CA THR A 199 -12.09 2.86 -5.29
C THR A 199 -12.56 1.44 -5.56
N ALA A 200 -12.98 1.14 -6.79
CA ALA A 200 -13.53 -0.17 -7.15
C ALA A 200 -12.52 -1.29 -6.91
N ARG A 201 -11.27 -1.14 -7.36
CA ARG A 201 -10.23 -2.16 -7.18
C ARG A 201 -9.87 -2.41 -5.70
N LEU A 202 -9.84 -1.35 -4.88
CA LEU A 202 -9.59 -1.47 -3.44
C LEU A 202 -10.73 -2.20 -2.73
N VAL A 203 -11.97 -1.77 -2.96
CA VAL A 203 -13.17 -2.34 -2.31
C VAL A 203 -13.38 -3.78 -2.75
N LYS A 204 -13.21 -4.08 -4.04
CA LYS A 204 -13.27 -5.44 -4.57
C LYS A 204 -12.29 -6.36 -3.87
N SER A 205 -11.03 -5.97 -3.76
CA SER A 205 -10.01 -6.76 -3.04
C SER A 205 -10.37 -7.02 -1.59
N ALA A 206 -10.98 -6.04 -0.90
CA ALA A 206 -11.41 -6.20 0.49
C ALA A 206 -12.59 -7.18 0.62
N ILE A 207 -13.57 -7.10 -0.27
CA ILE A 207 -14.75 -8.00 -0.27
C ILE A 207 -14.31 -9.43 -0.65
N GLU A 208 -13.52 -9.59 -1.70
CA GLU A 208 -12.99 -10.90 -2.11
C GLU A 208 -12.21 -11.58 -0.97
N TYR A 209 -11.37 -10.81 -0.28
CA TYR A 209 -10.66 -11.30 0.89
C TYR A 209 -11.63 -11.70 2.02
N ALA A 210 -12.63 -10.86 2.30
CA ALA A 210 -13.59 -11.14 3.35
C ALA A 210 -14.37 -12.43 3.09
N ILE A 211 -14.81 -12.64 1.85
CA ILE A 211 -15.49 -13.89 1.43
C ILE A 211 -14.54 -15.09 1.56
N ALA A 212 -13.33 -14.99 1.00
CA ALA A 212 -12.35 -16.09 1.01
C ALA A 212 -11.92 -16.49 2.42
N GLN A 213 -11.88 -15.54 3.36
CA GLN A 213 -11.48 -15.78 4.75
C GLN A 213 -12.66 -15.95 5.72
N GLY A 214 -13.89 -15.99 5.23
CA GLY A 214 -15.09 -16.10 6.06
C GLY A 214 -15.26 -14.98 7.08
N ARG A 215 -14.82 -13.74 6.74
CA ARG A 215 -14.96 -12.56 7.60
C ARG A 215 -16.41 -12.10 7.65
N LYS A 216 -16.83 -11.58 8.80
CA LYS A 216 -18.24 -11.23 9.05
C LYS A 216 -18.72 -9.98 8.33
N SER A 217 -17.82 -9.04 8.08
CA SER A 217 -18.18 -7.72 7.51
C SER A 217 -17.02 -7.03 6.84
N VAL A 218 -17.31 -6.12 5.94
CA VAL A 218 -16.42 -5.11 5.38
C VAL A 218 -16.99 -3.73 5.74
N THR A 219 -16.17 -2.87 6.32
CA THR A 219 -16.56 -1.51 6.71
C THR A 219 -15.82 -0.51 5.84
N LEU A 220 -16.54 0.35 5.13
CA LEU A 220 -15.98 1.47 4.39
C LEU A 220 -15.73 2.64 5.34
N VAL A 221 -14.48 3.06 5.50
CA VAL A 221 -14.08 4.16 6.37
C VAL A 221 -13.76 5.39 5.52
N HIS A 222 -14.48 6.48 5.75
CA HIS A 222 -14.39 7.69 4.93
C HIS A 222 -14.84 8.95 5.70
N LYS A 223 -14.53 10.14 5.17
CA LYS A 223 -14.99 11.43 5.69
C LYS A 223 -15.98 12.13 4.75
N GLY A 224 -16.92 11.39 4.19
CA GLY A 224 -17.86 11.83 3.17
C GLY A 224 -18.87 12.91 3.61
N ASN A 225 -19.05 13.15 4.90
CA ASN A 225 -19.88 14.26 5.39
C ASN A 225 -19.24 15.65 5.13
N ILE A 226 -17.92 15.72 4.99
CA ILE A 226 -17.16 16.94 4.69
C ILE A 226 -16.75 16.97 3.21
N MET A 227 -16.07 15.92 2.74
CA MET A 227 -15.54 15.81 1.37
C MET A 227 -16.47 14.96 0.52
N LYS A 228 -17.59 15.55 0.09
CA LYS A 228 -18.68 14.81 -0.56
C LYS A 228 -18.31 14.20 -1.91
N PHE A 229 -17.47 14.88 -2.70
CA PHE A 229 -17.15 14.48 -4.08
C PHE A 229 -15.86 13.64 -4.19
N THR A 230 -15.20 13.39 -3.10
CA THR A 230 -14.05 12.47 -2.98
C THR A 230 -14.39 11.36 -2.00
N GLU A 231 -14.36 11.62 -0.71
CA GLU A 231 -14.68 10.64 0.34
C GLU A 231 -16.12 10.11 0.25
N GLY A 232 -17.11 10.99 -0.03
CA GLY A 232 -18.48 10.58 -0.24
C GLY A 232 -18.65 9.75 -1.51
N ALA A 233 -17.95 10.12 -2.57
CA ALA A 233 -17.91 9.35 -3.81
C ALA A 233 -17.26 7.97 -3.60
N PHE A 234 -16.17 7.87 -2.85
CA PHE A 234 -15.55 6.60 -2.44
C PHE A 234 -16.59 5.68 -1.77
N ARG A 235 -17.37 6.19 -0.83
CA ARG A 235 -18.45 5.44 -0.20
C ARG A 235 -19.44 4.93 -1.25
N ASP A 236 -19.96 5.83 -2.08
CA ASP A 236 -21.03 5.49 -3.03
C ASP A 236 -20.56 4.50 -4.09
N TRP A 237 -19.35 4.66 -4.62
CA TRP A 237 -18.75 3.69 -5.53
C TRP A 237 -18.45 2.36 -4.85
N GLY A 238 -18.04 2.38 -3.58
CA GLY A 238 -17.81 1.16 -2.81
C GLY A 238 -19.09 0.34 -2.62
N TYR A 239 -20.19 0.98 -2.27
CA TYR A 239 -21.52 0.32 -2.21
C TYR A 239 -21.98 -0.17 -3.58
N LYS A 240 -21.71 0.61 -4.64
CA LYS A 240 -22.02 0.18 -6.01
C LYS A 240 -21.30 -1.11 -6.38
N VAL A 241 -20.01 -1.22 -6.08
CA VAL A 241 -19.21 -2.45 -6.29
C VAL A 241 -19.82 -3.62 -5.51
N ALA A 242 -20.16 -3.43 -4.24
CA ALA A 242 -20.76 -4.48 -3.43
C ALA A 242 -22.08 -4.99 -4.04
N LYS A 243 -22.93 -4.09 -4.53
CA LYS A 243 -24.20 -4.42 -5.15
C LYS A 243 -24.03 -5.09 -6.52
N GLU A 244 -23.28 -4.48 -7.42
CA GLU A 244 -23.20 -4.90 -8.83
C GLU A 244 -22.29 -6.13 -9.04
N GLU A 245 -21.21 -6.25 -8.29
CA GLU A 245 -20.23 -7.33 -8.48
C GLU A 245 -20.39 -8.48 -7.48
N PHE A 246 -20.99 -8.22 -6.31
CA PHE A 246 -21.13 -9.23 -5.25
C PHE A 246 -22.58 -9.52 -4.82
N GLY A 247 -23.56 -8.85 -5.46
CA GLY A 247 -24.97 -9.10 -5.20
C GLY A 247 -25.44 -8.67 -3.80
N ALA A 248 -24.80 -7.69 -3.19
CA ALA A 248 -25.22 -7.16 -1.90
C ALA A 248 -26.56 -6.43 -2.02
N GLU A 249 -27.43 -6.62 -1.03
CA GLU A 249 -28.73 -5.97 -0.93
C GLU A 249 -28.73 -4.92 0.17
N GLU A 250 -29.48 -3.84 -0.04
CA GLU A 250 -29.69 -2.82 1.00
C GLU A 250 -30.63 -3.35 2.07
N ILE A 251 -30.23 -3.20 3.33
CA ILE A 251 -31.05 -3.50 4.49
C ILE A 251 -31.39 -2.19 5.20
N ASP A 252 -32.61 -2.04 5.68
CA ASP A 252 -33.10 -0.85 6.42
C ASP A 252 -33.09 0.47 5.64
N GLY A 253 -33.13 0.41 4.30
CA GLY A 253 -33.34 1.57 3.44
C GLY A 253 -32.23 2.62 3.48
N GLY A 254 -31.01 2.22 3.84
CA GLY A 254 -29.87 3.10 3.89
C GLY A 254 -28.60 2.52 3.31
N PRO A 255 -27.67 3.35 2.85
CA PRO A 255 -26.36 2.93 2.39
C PRO A 255 -25.38 2.65 3.56
N TRP A 256 -25.84 2.09 4.62
CA TRP A 256 -25.09 1.79 5.84
C TRP A 256 -25.20 0.36 6.31
#